data_6dd2b58a967be1ef6a6d238b4e80ea9c
#
_entry.id   6dd2b58a967be1ef6a6d238b4e80ea9c
#
_cell.length_a   1.000
_cell.length_b   1.000
_cell.length_c   1.000
_cell.angle_alpha   90.00
_cell.angle_beta   90.00
_cell.angle_gamma   90.00
#
_symmetry.space_group_name_H-M   'P 1'
#
loop_
_entity.id
_entity.type
_entity.pdbx_description
1 polymer ?
#
loop_
_entity_poly.entity_id
_entity_poly.type
_entity_poly.pdbx_seq_one_letter_code
_entity_poly.pdbx_strand_id
1 'polypeptide(L)'
;LARKAFAHTALYDAAIAEWLSGEKFPEEKLLALRREASLRYGENPHQEAALYRVVGERGPLLEAQVLQGKAMSFNNYLDAEAAWNLVSEFAEPACVAVKHQNPCGVALGETPLEAYRKAYEADPVSIFGGIVAFNRPLDGPTAEALAEVFLEVVLAPSFSPEARAVLARKKNLRLLQVPFPAQG
;
A
#
# COMPACT_ATOMS: atom_id res chain seq x y z
N LEU A 1 -13.63 30.67 8.81
CA LEU A 1 -12.55 31.39 8.12
C LEU A 1 -11.28 31.42 8.95
N ALA A 2 -11.26 31.91 10.22
CA ALA A 2 -10.07 32.07 11.05
C ALA A 2 -9.26 30.78 11.20
N ARG A 3 -9.88 29.64 11.56
CA ARG A 3 -9.19 28.36 11.67
C ARG A 3 -8.43 27.97 10.38
N LYS A 4 -9.02 28.20 9.19
CA LYS A 4 -8.36 27.88 7.91
C LYS A 4 -7.16 28.79 7.65
N ALA A 5 -7.27 30.07 8.00
CA ALA A 5 -6.17 31.02 7.84
C ALA A 5 -4.97 30.63 8.74
N PHE A 6 -5.21 30.41 10.04
CA PHE A 6 -4.16 30.01 10.95
C PHE A 6 -3.54 28.64 10.62
N ALA A 7 -4.35 27.67 10.16
CA ALA A 7 -3.81 26.39 9.70
C ALA A 7 -2.91 26.58 8.46
N HIS A 8 -3.27 27.48 7.56
CA HIS A 8 -2.47 27.77 6.35
C HIS A 8 -1.11 28.40 6.72
N THR A 9 -1.12 29.43 7.58
CA THR A 9 0.12 30.09 8.01
C THR A 9 0.99 29.15 8.84
N ALA A 10 0.42 28.35 9.74
CA ALA A 10 1.17 27.35 10.52
C ALA A 10 1.89 26.33 9.63
N LEU A 11 1.24 25.83 8.57
CA LEU A 11 1.86 24.93 7.61
C LEU A 11 3.01 25.60 6.86
N TYR A 12 2.84 26.87 6.49
CA TYR A 12 3.86 27.63 5.81
C TYR A 12 5.06 27.93 6.70
N ASP A 13 4.82 28.36 7.93
CA ASP A 13 5.88 28.65 8.91
C ASP A 13 6.64 27.38 9.29
N ALA A 14 5.97 26.22 9.44
CA ALA A 14 6.62 24.94 9.68
C ALA A 14 7.58 24.55 8.53
N ALA A 15 7.18 24.76 7.27
CA ALA A 15 8.03 24.49 6.12
C ALA A 15 9.26 25.42 6.07
N ILE A 16 9.10 26.70 6.43
CA ILE A 16 10.20 27.66 6.52
C ILE A 16 11.17 27.26 7.65
N ALA A 17 10.64 26.91 8.83
CA ALA A 17 11.46 26.52 9.97
C ALA A 17 12.30 25.27 9.65
N GLU A 18 11.71 24.27 8.98
CA GLU A 18 12.42 23.08 8.54
C GLU A 18 13.52 23.39 7.52
N TRP A 19 13.20 24.25 6.52
CA TRP A 19 14.18 24.67 5.51
C TRP A 19 15.35 25.46 6.10
N LEU A 20 15.08 26.31 7.09
CA LEU A 20 16.10 27.14 7.73
C LEU A 20 16.95 26.39 8.77
N SER A 21 16.43 25.32 9.38
CA SER A 21 17.13 24.65 10.48
C SER A 21 18.45 24.03 10.01
N GLY A 22 18.50 23.42 8.82
CA GLY A 22 19.68 22.73 8.29
C GLY A 22 20.27 21.64 9.21
N GLU A 23 19.66 21.41 10.36
CA GLU A 23 20.12 20.49 11.40
C GLU A 23 19.50 19.09 11.21
N LYS A 24 20.33 18.05 11.37
CA LYS A 24 19.87 16.66 11.33
C LYS A 24 18.95 16.31 12.51
N PHE A 25 19.19 16.89 13.65
CA PHE A 25 18.46 16.69 14.89
C PHE A 25 18.17 18.04 15.57
N PRO A 26 17.20 18.82 15.06
CA PRO A 26 16.85 20.10 15.68
C PRO A 26 16.20 19.87 17.04
N GLU A 27 16.34 20.87 17.93
CA GLU A 27 15.72 20.86 19.27
C GLU A 27 14.18 20.78 19.16
N GLU A 28 13.60 21.48 18.17
CA GLU A 28 12.17 21.42 17.88
C GLU A 28 11.94 20.93 16.46
N LYS A 29 11.11 19.89 16.29
CA LYS A 29 10.70 19.37 14.97
C LYS A 29 9.19 19.49 14.80
N LEU A 30 8.77 20.25 13.78
CA LEU A 30 7.37 20.43 13.44
C LEU A 30 6.95 19.41 12.39
N LEU A 31 5.80 18.74 12.60
CA LEU A 31 5.18 17.85 11.63
C LEU A 31 3.91 18.50 11.09
N ALA A 32 3.98 18.92 9.84
CA ALA A 32 2.84 19.46 9.11
C ALA A 32 2.09 18.32 8.43
N LEU A 33 0.87 18.01 8.88
CA LEU A 33 0.06 16.90 8.38
C LEU A 33 -1.14 17.40 7.60
N ARG A 34 -1.38 16.82 6.41
CA ARG A 34 -2.58 17.06 5.61
C ARG A 34 -3.39 15.77 5.49
N ARG A 35 -4.68 15.86 5.80
CA ARG A 35 -5.59 14.71 5.66
C ARG A 35 -5.81 14.38 4.18
N GLU A 36 -5.55 13.13 3.81
CA GLU A 36 -5.77 12.58 2.47
C GLU A 36 -7.14 11.91 2.36
N ALA A 37 -7.51 11.11 3.36
CA ALA A 37 -8.77 10.37 3.36
C ALA A 37 -9.29 10.08 4.76
N SER A 38 -10.60 9.86 4.87
CA SER A 38 -11.19 9.15 6.00
C SER A 38 -11.14 7.67 5.71
N LEU A 39 -10.75 6.86 6.69
CA LEU A 39 -10.68 5.42 6.55
C LEU A 39 -12.02 4.77 6.92
N ARG A 40 -12.21 3.52 6.52
CA ARG A 40 -13.42 2.77 6.81
C ARG A 40 -13.61 2.58 8.31
N TYR A 41 -12.54 2.26 9.04
CA TYR A 41 -12.43 2.17 10.50
C TYR A 41 -10.95 2.15 10.90
N GLY A 42 -10.66 2.27 12.20
CA GLY A 42 -9.33 2.18 12.78
C GLY A 42 -8.85 0.75 12.94
N GLU A 43 -8.13 0.49 14.03
CA GLU A 43 -7.68 -0.86 14.38
C GLU A 43 -8.88 -1.78 14.67
N ASN A 44 -9.90 -1.25 15.33
CA ASN A 44 -11.15 -1.94 15.62
C ASN A 44 -12.34 -1.29 14.88
N PRO A 45 -13.41 -2.06 14.57
CA PRO A 45 -14.53 -1.59 13.76
C PRO A 45 -15.29 -0.37 14.29
N HIS A 46 -15.24 -0.12 15.60
CA HIS A 46 -15.90 1.00 16.26
C HIS A 46 -15.05 2.28 16.33
N GLN A 47 -13.78 2.22 15.90
CA GLN A 47 -12.87 3.35 15.93
C GLN A 47 -12.90 4.12 14.60
N GLU A 48 -12.96 5.45 14.69
CA GLU A 48 -12.74 6.30 13.52
C GLU A 48 -11.24 6.41 13.21
N ALA A 49 -10.89 6.52 11.93
CA ALA A 49 -9.52 6.72 11.49
C ALA A 49 -9.45 7.60 10.24
N ALA A 50 -8.30 8.23 10.05
CA ALA A 50 -8.00 9.02 8.86
C ALA A 50 -6.54 8.84 8.44
N LEU A 51 -6.30 8.90 7.15
CA LEU A 51 -4.99 8.91 6.54
C LEU A 51 -4.50 10.34 6.42
N TYR A 52 -3.29 10.59 6.88
CA TYR A 52 -2.60 11.87 6.75
C TYR A 52 -1.28 11.69 6.02
N ARG A 53 -0.92 12.71 5.24
CA ARG A 53 0.38 12.85 4.60
C ARG A 53 1.21 13.89 5.35
N VAL A 54 2.49 13.64 5.56
CA VAL A 54 3.44 14.69 5.94
C VAL A 54 3.61 15.62 4.73
N VAL A 55 3.42 16.91 4.93
CA VAL A 55 3.52 17.90 3.84
C VAL A 55 4.95 17.94 3.30
N GLY A 56 5.08 17.80 2.00
CA GLY A 56 6.39 17.72 1.32
C GLY A 56 6.92 16.31 1.13
N GLU A 57 6.42 15.32 1.85
CA GLU A 57 6.81 13.93 1.66
C GLU A 57 5.96 13.22 0.60
N ARG A 58 6.60 12.27 -0.05
CA ARG A 58 5.99 11.33 -1.00
C ARG A 58 6.16 9.92 -0.48
N GLY A 59 5.20 9.07 -0.79
CA GLY A 59 5.28 7.66 -0.42
C GLY A 59 4.48 6.79 -1.39
N PRO A 60 4.97 5.60 -1.73
CA PRO A 60 4.34 4.76 -2.74
C PRO A 60 2.84 4.52 -2.50
N LEU A 61 2.46 4.21 -1.26
CA LEU A 61 1.04 3.97 -0.91
C LEU A 61 0.20 5.25 -0.89
N LEU A 62 0.78 6.41 -0.62
CA LEU A 62 0.08 7.70 -0.71
C LEU A 62 -0.17 8.14 -2.15
N GLU A 63 0.64 7.63 -3.09
CA GLU A 63 0.53 7.89 -4.52
C GLU A 63 -0.17 6.72 -5.26
N ALA A 64 -0.57 5.68 -4.51
CA ALA A 64 -1.25 4.52 -5.07
C ALA A 64 -2.63 4.87 -5.62
N GLN A 65 -2.93 4.35 -6.79
CA GLN A 65 -4.26 4.46 -7.39
C GLN A 65 -5.11 3.25 -6.99
N VAL A 66 -6.23 3.49 -6.32
CA VAL A 66 -7.22 2.45 -6.04
C VAL A 66 -8.05 2.21 -7.30
N LEU A 67 -7.90 1.04 -7.93
CA LEU A 67 -8.57 0.69 -9.17
C LEU A 67 -9.96 0.08 -8.96
N GLN A 68 -10.16 -0.62 -7.84
CA GLN A 68 -11.44 -1.21 -7.45
C GLN A 68 -11.48 -1.52 -5.95
N GLY A 69 -12.66 -1.91 -5.48
CA GLY A 69 -12.91 -2.45 -4.14
C GLY A 69 -13.47 -1.43 -3.16
N LYS A 70 -13.62 -1.84 -1.92
CA LYS A 70 -14.10 -1.03 -0.81
C LYS A 70 -13.02 -0.05 -0.33
N ALA A 71 -13.43 0.97 0.42
CA ALA A 71 -12.47 1.84 1.11
C ALA A 71 -11.53 1.02 2.00
N MET A 72 -10.28 1.46 2.09
CA MET A 72 -9.26 0.86 2.94
C MET A 72 -9.55 1.13 4.42
N SER A 73 -9.26 0.16 5.28
CA SER A 73 -9.19 0.34 6.73
C SER A 73 -7.76 0.67 7.17
N PHE A 74 -7.60 1.04 8.44
CA PHE A 74 -6.29 1.20 9.05
C PHE A 74 -5.42 -0.07 8.89
N ASN A 75 -5.98 -1.24 9.23
CA ASN A 75 -5.26 -2.51 9.10
C ASN A 75 -4.89 -2.83 7.65
N ASN A 76 -5.74 -2.48 6.67
CA ASN A 76 -5.39 -2.67 5.27
C ASN A 76 -4.18 -1.83 4.85
N TYR A 77 -4.04 -0.60 5.36
CA TYR A 77 -2.85 0.22 5.10
C TYR A 77 -1.59 -0.34 5.75
N LEU A 78 -1.68 -0.78 7.02
CA LEU A 78 -0.53 -1.37 7.71
C LEU A 78 0.00 -2.63 7.00
N ASP A 79 -0.92 -3.54 6.65
CA ASP A 79 -0.57 -4.78 5.95
C ASP A 79 -0.07 -4.49 4.52
N ALA A 80 -0.67 -3.51 3.82
CA ALA A 80 -0.24 -3.10 2.48
C ALA A 80 1.16 -2.47 2.51
N GLU A 81 1.48 -1.66 3.52
CA GLU A 81 2.80 -1.06 3.70
C GLU A 81 3.85 -2.14 3.97
N ALA A 82 3.57 -3.07 4.87
CA ALA A 82 4.46 -4.19 5.16
C ALA A 82 4.73 -5.04 3.90
N ALA A 83 3.68 -5.37 3.14
CA ALA A 83 3.82 -6.16 1.91
C ALA A 83 4.60 -5.41 0.82
N TRP A 84 4.30 -4.10 0.63
CA TRP A 84 4.96 -3.29 -0.40
C TRP A 84 6.42 -3.04 -0.08
N ASN A 85 6.75 -2.68 1.15
CA ASN A 85 8.13 -2.46 1.57
C ASN A 85 8.96 -3.73 1.36
N LEU A 86 8.46 -4.88 1.80
CA LEU A 86 9.18 -6.13 1.65
C LEU A 86 9.35 -6.56 0.18
N VAL A 87 8.31 -6.46 -0.65
CA VAL A 87 8.42 -6.84 -2.07
C VAL A 87 9.35 -5.92 -2.85
N SER A 88 9.52 -4.68 -2.39
CA SER A 88 10.40 -3.68 -3.02
C SER A 88 11.89 -3.95 -2.80
N GLU A 89 12.25 -4.79 -1.83
CA GLU A 89 13.65 -5.20 -1.57
C GLU A 89 14.21 -6.16 -2.65
N PHE A 90 13.34 -6.76 -3.47
CA PHE A 90 13.76 -7.77 -4.44
C PHE A 90 13.92 -7.17 -5.84
N ALA A 91 15.05 -7.49 -6.49
CA ALA A 91 15.30 -7.12 -7.87
C ALA A 91 14.61 -8.07 -8.86
N GLU A 92 14.51 -9.35 -8.54
CA GLU A 92 13.82 -10.37 -9.32
C GLU A 92 12.30 -10.27 -9.18
N PRO A 93 11.51 -10.89 -10.09
CA PRO A 93 10.07 -10.95 -9.90
C PRO A 93 9.74 -11.65 -8.58
N ALA A 94 9.05 -10.93 -7.70
CA ALA A 94 8.75 -11.35 -6.34
C ALA A 94 7.26 -11.23 -6.03
N CYS A 95 6.81 -12.09 -5.13
CA CYS A 95 5.49 -12.04 -4.50
C CYS A 95 5.63 -12.12 -2.99
N VAL A 96 4.95 -11.23 -2.28
CA VAL A 96 4.88 -11.19 -0.81
C VAL A 96 3.42 -11.25 -0.39
N ALA A 97 3.09 -12.23 0.43
CA ALA A 97 1.80 -12.35 1.10
C ALA A 97 1.93 -11.97 2.59
N VAL A 98 1.07 -11.07 3.05
CA VAL A 98 1.09 -10.55 4.43
C VAL A 98 -0.24 -10.78 5.11
N LYS A 99 -0.18 -11.17 6.37
CA LYS A 99 -1.30 -11.25 7.27
C LYS A 99 -0.91 -10.68 8.63
N HIS A 100 -1.68 -9.69 9.12
CA HIS A 100 -1.41 -9.03 10.40
C HIS A 100 0.02 -8.49 10.51
N GLN A 101 0.45 -7.73 9.48
CA GLN A 101 1.77 -7.10 9.33
C GLN A 101 2.96 -8.06 9.24
N ASN A 102 2.71 -9.38 9.23
CA ASN A 102 3.76 -10.38 9.10
C ASN A 102 3.65 -11.11 7.76
N PRO A 103 4.78 -11.37 7.09
CA PRO A 103 4.77 -12.18 5.88
C PRO A 103 4.44 -13.63 6.22
N CYS A 104 3.45 -14.19 5.53
CA CYS A 104 3.11 -15.61 5.57
C CYS A 104 3.59 -16.36 4.32
N GLY A 105 4.01 -15.64 3.28
CA GLY A 105 4.61 -16.21 2.08
C GLY A 105 5.46 -15.18 1.37
N VAL A 106 6.70 -15.52 1.06
CA VAL A 106 7.64 -14.70 0.27
C VAL A 106 8.35 -15.59 -0.73
N ALA A 107 8.29 -15.25 -2.00
CA ALA A 107 8.94 -16.06 -3.01
C ALA A 107 9.37 -15.24 -4.25
N LEU A 108 10.42 -15.73 -4.89
CA LEU A 108 10.89 -15.30 -6.19
C LEU A 108 10.46 -16.30 -7.25
N GLY A 109 10.27 -15.81 -8.48
CA GLY A 109 9.98 -16.63 -9.64
C GLY A 109 10.49 -15.98 -10.92
N GLU A 110 10.46 -16.71 -12.03
CA GLU A 110 10.72 -16.13 -13.34
C GLU A 110 9.56 -15.24 -13.82
N THR A 111 8.36 -15.52 -13.30
CA THR A 111 7.14 -14.76 -13.59
C THR A 111 6.39 -14.42 -12.29
N PRO A 112 5.49 -13.41 -12.31
CA PRO A 112 4.61 -13.12 -11.18
C PRO A 112 3.77 -14.33 -10.75
N LEU A 113 3.29 -15.13 -11.70
CA LEU A 113 2.51 -16.35 -11.43
C LEU A 113 3.33 -17.37 -10.65
N GLU A 114 4.56 -17.62 -11.06
CA GLU A 114 5.45 -18.57 -10.37
C GLU A 114 5.77 -18.07 -8.96
N ALA A 115 6.13 -16.79 -8.82
CA ALA A 115 6.39 -16.19 -7.51
C ALA A 115 5.15 -16.31 -6.59
N TYR A 116 3.95 -16.05 -7.11
CA TYR A 116 2.71 -16.19 -6.35
C TYR A 116 2.47 -17.64 -5.89
N ARG A 117 2.60 -18.61 -6.79
CA ARG A 117 2.37 -20.03 -6.44
C ARG A 117 3.28 -20.49 -5.33
N LYS A 118 4.58 -20.17 -5.41
CA LYS A 118 5.55 -20.48 -4.36
C LYS A 118 5.23 -19.77 -3.04
N ALA A 119 4.85 -18.49 -3.09
CA ALA A 119 4.45 -17.75 -1.89
C ALA A 119 3.17 -18.33 -1.26
N TYR A 120 2.21 -18.74 -2.08
CA TYR A 120 0.99 -19.40 -1.62
C TYR A 120 1.27 -20.75 -0.97
N GLU A 121 2.14 -21.57 -1.57
CA GLU A 121 2.52 -22.89 -1.05
C GLU A 121 3.25 -22.83 0.30
N ALA A 122 3.87 -21.70 0.63
CA ALA A 122 4.54 -21.50 1.91
C ALA A 122 3.57 -21.58 3.10
N ASP A 123 2.38 -20.97 2.98
CA ASP A 123 1.32 -21.05 3.99
C ASP A 123 -0.06 -20.77 3.36
N PRO A 124 -0.69 -21.77 2.75
CA PRO A 124 -1.97 -21.59 2.06
C PRO A 124 -3.14 -21.31 3.02
N VAL A 125 -2.96 -21.52 4.31
CA VAL A 125 -3.97 -21.25 5.33
C VAL A 125 -3.94 -19.79 5.75
N SER A 126 -2.76 -19.26 6.08
CA SER A 126 -2.62 -17.90 6.59
C SER A 126 -2.86 -16.84 5.51
N ILE A 127 -2.61 -17.14 4.23
CA ILE A 127 -2.84 -16.19 3.13
C ILE A 127 -4.32 -15.84 2.94
N PHE A 128 -5.24 -16.69 3.42
CA PHE A 128 -6.68 -16.42 3.33
C PHE A 128 -7.06 -15.12 4.05
N GLY A 129 -7.69 -14.19 3.32
CA GLY A 129 -8.00 -12.85 3.82
C GLY A 129 -6.77 -11.97 4.05
N GLY A 130 -5.65 -12.32 3.46
CA GLY A 130 -4.42 -11.55 3.50
C GLY A 130 -4.31 -10.53 2.37
N ILE A 131 -3.14 -9.90 2.30
CA ILE A 131 -2.74 -8.92 1.30
C ILE A 131 -1.57 -9.48 0.50
N VAL A 132 -1.59 -9.31 -0.81
CA VAL A 132 -0.52 -9.81 -1.70
C VAL A 132 0.06 -8.66 -2.50
N ALA A 133 1.38 -8.53 -2.51
CA ALA A 133 2.12 -7.53 -3.25
C ALA A 133 3.08 -8.15 -4.26
N PHE A 134 3.22 -7.48 -5.40
CA PHE A 134 4.13 -7.84 -6.48
C PHE A 134 5.00 -6.64 -6.88
N ASN A 135 6.24 -6.89 -7.23
CA ASN A 135 7.14 -5.88 -7.79
C ASN A 135 7.16 -5.86 -9.33
N ARG A 136 6.26 -6.58 -9.97
CA ARG A 136 6.09 -6.65 -11.44
C ARG A 136 4.63 -6.45 -11.84
N PRO A 137 4.38 -5.99 -13.09
CA PRO A 137 3.03 -5.94 -13.65
C PRO A 137 2.32 -7.27 -13.57
N LEU A 138 1.03 -7.25 -13.23
CA LEU A 138 0.19 -8.45 -13.15
C LEU A 138 -0.51 -8.74 -14.49
N ASP A 139 -0.41 -9.98 -14.93
CA ASP A 139 -1.03 -10.52 -16.11
C ASP A 139 -2.33 -11.33 -15.80
N GLY A 140 -3.03 -11.76 -16.85
CA GLY A 140 -4.24 -12.55 -16.73
C GLY A 140 -4.06 -13.88 -15.99
N PRO A 141 -3.05 -14.72 -16.34
CA PRO A 141 -2.78 -15.97 -15.64
C PRO A 141 -2.53 -15.81 -14.13
N THR A 142 -1.79 -14.79 -13.73
CA THR A 142 -1.56 -14.46 -12.30
C THR A 142 -2.86 -14.05 -11.62
N ALA A 143 -3.68 -13.26 -12.31
CA ALA A 143 -4.97 -12.82 -11.79
C ALA A 143 -5.96 -13.99 -11.61
N GLU A 144 -6.00 -14.97 -12.50
CA GLU A 144 -6.83 -16.16 -12.35
C GLU A 144 -6.43 -16.95 -11.08
N ALA A 145 -5.13 -17.15 -10.85
CA ALA A 145 -4.65 -17.82 -9.65
C ALA A 145 -5.00 -17.05 -8.37
N LEU A 146 -4.86 -15.72 -8.36
CA LEU A 146 -5.27 -14.87 -7.24
C LEU A 146 -6.77 -14.94 -6.98
N ALA A 147 -7.59 -15.08 -8.02
CA ALA A 147 -9.05 -15.14 -7.91
C ALA A 147 -9.55 -16.42 -7.22
N GLU A 148 -8.77 -17.48 -7.13
CA GLU A 148 -9.12 -18.72 -6.43
C GLU A 148 -9.14 -18.55 -4.90
N VAL A 149 -8.41 -17.54 -4.37
CA VAL A 149 -8.27 -17.30 -2.94
C VAL A 149 -9.06 -16.06 -2.53
N PHE A 150 -9.60 -16.06 -1.32
CA PHE A 150 -10.13 -14.84 -0.72
C PHE A 150 -8.98 -13.98 -0.25
N LEU A 151 -8.80 -12.82 -0.90
CA LEU A 151 -7.80 -11.80 -0.55
C LEU A 151 -8.50 -10.46 -0.29
N GLU A 152 -7.92 -9.62 0.55
CA GLU A 152 -8.45 -8.29 0.84
C GLU A 152 -7.88 -7.21 -0.06
N VAL A 153 -6.58 -7.27 -0.34
CA VAL A 153 -5.88 -6.28 -1.17
C VAL A 153 -4.83 -6.98 -2.04
N VAL A 154 -4.71 -6.54 -3.28
CA VAL A 154 -3.59 -6.87 -4.17
C VAL A 154 -2.91 -5.59 -4.62
N LEU A 155 -1.58 -5.54 -4.48
CA LEU A 155 -0.74 -4.42 -4.88
C LEU A 155 0.19 -4.85 -6.01
N ALA A 156 0.31 -4.00 -7.03
CA ALA A 156 1.25 -4.20 -8.13
C ALA A 156 1.60 -2.87 -8.81
N PRO A 157 2.73 -2.78 -9.56
CA PRO A 157 3.05 -1.60 -10.36
C PRO A 157 2.01 -1.28 -11.43
N SER A 158 1.40 -2.32 -12.01
CA SER A 158 0.28 -2.20 -12.96
C SER A 158 -0.48 -3.52 -13.09
N PHE A 159 -1.66 -3.46 -13.71
CA PHE A 159 -2.52 -4.60 -13.99
C PHE A 159 -2.87 -4.59 -15.48
N SER A 160 -2.68 -5.72 -16.17
CA SER A 160 -3.12 -5.83 -17.56
C SER A 160 -4.66 -5.72 -17.66
N PRO A 161 -5.22 -5.37 -18.83
CA PRO A 161 -6.66 -5.35 -19.03
C PRO A 161 -7.32 -6.69 -18.68
N GLU A 162 -6.67 -7.81 -19.02
CA GLU A 162 -7.12 -9.17 -18.70
C GLU A 162 -7.13 -9.42 -17.20
N ALA A 163 -6.04 -9.04 -16.49
CA ALA A 163 -5.96 -9.16 -15.05
C ALA A 163 -7.08 -8.37 -14.35
N ARG A 164 -7.34 -7.16 -14.81
CA ARG A 164 -8.44 -6.33 -14.29
C ARG A 164 -9.80 -6.96 -14.53
N ALA A 165 -10.04 -7.51 -15.71
CA ALA A 165 -11.30 -8.18 -16.05
C ALA A 165 -11.56 -9.40 -15.16
N VAL A 166 -10.52 -10.20 -14.90
CA VAL A 166 -10.61 -11.37 -14.01
C VAL A 166 -10.92 -10.93 -12.57
N LEU A 167 -10.12 -10.02 -12.03
CA LEU A 167 -10.24 -9.59 -10.63
C LEU A 167 -11.49 -8.73 -10.36
N ALA A 168 -12.09 -8.13 -11.38
CA ALA A 168 -13.38 -7.42 -11.28
C ALA A 168 -14.53 -8.31 -10.79
N ARG A 169 -14.43 -9.63 -10.94
CA ARG A 169 -15.41 -10.60 -10.40
C ARG A 169 -15.43 -10.58 -8.86
N LYS A 170 -14.34 -10.18 -8.22
CA LYS A 170 -14.17 -10.09 -6.76
C LYS A 170 -14.45 -8.65 -6.28
N LYS A 171 -15.71 -8.25 -6.25
CA LYS A 171 -16.15 -6.85 -5.98
C LYS A 171 -15.58 -6.22 -4.70
N ASN A 172 -15.24 -7.03 -3.71
CA ASN A 172 -14.71 -6.54 -2.42
C ASN A 172 -13.19 -6.48 -2.38
N LEU A 173 -12.50 -7.14 -3.32
CA LEU A 173 -11.04 -7.11 -3.45
C LEU A 173 -10.60 -5.71 -3.87
N ARG A 174 -9.64 -5.17 -3.14
CA ARG A 174 -9.03 -3.88 -3.47
C ARG A 174 -7.83 -4.12 -4.36
N LEU A 175 -7.78 -3.41 -5.48
CA LEU A 175 -6.61 -3.39 -6.36
C LEU A 175 -5.92 -2.04 -6.24
N LEU A 176 -4.68 -2.04 -5.78
CA LEU A 176 -3.84 -0.85 -5.66
C LEU A 176 -2.74 -0.90 -6.71
N GLN A 177 -2.78 0.05 -7.62
CA GLN A 177 -1.66 0.30 -8.52
C GLN A 177 -0.70 1.25 -7.82
N VAL A 178 0.47 0.75 -7.48
CA VAL A 178 1.45 1.45 -6.65
C VAL A 178 2.67 1.78 -7.51
N PRO A 179 3.11 3.05 -7.59
CA PRO A 179 4.32 3.39 -8.32
C PRO A 179 5.51 2.59 -7.78
N PHE A 180 6.18 1.85 -8.67
CA PHE A 180 7.42 1.17 -8.31
C PHE A 180 8.58 2.11 -8.63
N PRO A 181 9.54 2.30 -7.71
CA PRO A 181 10.71 3.11 -7.98
C PRO A 181 11.40 2.58 -9.24
N ALA A 182 11.71 3.47 -10.20
CA ALA A 182 12.56 3.10 -11.31
C ALA A 182 13.87 2.58 -10.72
N GLN A 183 14.24 1.34 -11.06
CA GLN A 183 15.56 0.83 -10.71
C GLN A 183 16.56 1.71 -11.42
N GLY A 184 17.29 2.54 -10.65
CA GLY A 184 18.37 3.38 -11.14
C GLY A 184 19.63 2.56 -11.48
#